data_65faa1e0d9f090fa9b4e1be066416568
#
_entry.id   65faa1e0d9f090fa9b4e1be066416568
#
_cell.length_a   1.000
_cell.length_b   1.000
_cell.length_c   1.000
_cell.angle_alpha   90.00
_cell.angle_beta   90.00
_cell.angle_gamma   90.00
#
_symmetry.space_group_name_H-M   'P 1'
#
loop_
_entity.id
_entity.type
_entity.pdbx_description
1 polymer ?
#
loop_
_entity_poly.entity_id
_entity_poly.type
_entity_poly.pdbx_seq_one_letter_code
_entity_poly.pdbx_strand_id
1 'polypeptide(L)'
;MKFVILALFVAGAYGCGLPTYPPIVSRVVGGEDVRRSSWPWQASLQYKSGSNFYHTCGATVISSQWVLTAAHCIGNRTYRVYLGKHSLETDNESGSIAYTPEKIIVHENWDSYRIRNDIALIKLSTPVQFSDSIAAACLPNSGEILPDGAPCYVTGWGRLYTGGPIADVLQQALLPVIGHSTCTRSDWWGNLVTNSMICAGGDGELASCNGDSGGPLNCRNTDGSWDVHGVVSFGSSLGCNYYKKPSVFTRVSAYISWINNVMTIH
;
A
#
# COMPACT_ATOMS: atom_id res chain seq x y z
N MET A 1 -26.72 -49.73 11.70
CA MET A 1 -26.65 -48.51 10.88
C MET A 1 -25.43 -47.69 11.36
N LYS A 2 -24.39 -47.61 10.54
CA LYS A 2 -23.22 -46.76 10.82
C LYS A 2 -23.45 -45.43 10.15
N PHE A 3 -23.60 -44.37 10.92
CA PHE A 3 -23.65 -43.00 10.39
C PHE A 3 -22.23 -42.56 10.04
N VAL A 4 -21.95 -42.36 8.75
CA VAL A 4 -20.73 -41.71 8.28
C VAL A 4 -20.98 -40.20 8.36
N ILE A 5 -20.35 -39.52 9.32
CA ILE A 5 -20.36 -38.07 9.37
C ILE A 5 -19.36 -37.59 8.31
N LEU A 6 -19.87 -37.07 7.21
CA LEU A 6 -19.08 -36.40 6.17
C LEU A 6 -18.74 -35.00 6.67
N ALA A 7 -17.50 -34.83 7.20
CA ALA A 7 -16.99 -33.52 7.51
C ALA A 7 -16.73 -32.77 6.20
N LEU A 8 -17.62 -31.86 5.84
CA LEU A 8 -17.38 -30.87 4.78
C LEU A 8 -16.29 -29.89 5.25
N PHE A 9 -15.06 -30.12 4.81
CA PHE A 9 -14.03 -29.08 4.88
C PHE A 9 -14.44 -27.99 3.89
N VAL A 10 -15.05 -26.91 4.39
CA VAL A 10 -15.16 -25.65 3.65
C VAL A 10 -13.75 -25.10 3.58
N ALA A 11 -13.02 -25.39 2.50
CA ALA A 11 -11.84 -24.62 2.16
C ALA A 11 -12.35 -23.21 1.87
N GLY A 12 -12.18 -22.30 2.85
CA GLY A 12 -12.49 -20.89 2.66
C GLY A 12 -11.65 -20.40 1.48
N ALA A 13 -12.29 -20.08 0.37
CA ALA A 13 -11.65 -19.30 -0.68
C ALA A 13 -11.36 -17.94 -0.05
N TYR A 14 -10.10 -17.68 0.28
CA TYR A 14 -9.66 -16.35 0.69
C TYR A 14 -9.80 -15.43 -0.53
N GLY A 15 -10.94 -14.73 -0.60
CA GLY A 15 -11.12 -13.64 -1.55
C GLY A 15 -10.13 -12.51 -1.23
N CYS A 16 -9.67 -11.77 -2.25
CA CYS A 16 -8.84 -10.58 -2.00
C CYS A 16 -9.61 -9.52 -1.21
N GLY A 17 -8.91 -8.64 -0.51
CA GLY A 17 -9.46 -7.44 0.12
C GLY A 17 -10.40 -7.69 1.31
N LEU A 18 -10.44 -8.90 1.85
CA LEU A 18 -11.30 -9.28 2.97
C LEU A 18 -10.44 -9.64 4.19
N PRO A 19 -10.16 -8.68 5.09
CA PRO A 19 -9.40 -8.97 6.31
C PRO A 19 -10.23 -9.77 7.30
N THR A 20 -9.63 -10.78 7.95
CA THR A 20 -10.27 -11.54 9.05
C THR A 20 -10.67 -10.61 10.20
N TYR A 21 -9.87 -9.59 10.46
CA TYR A 21 -10.10 -8.57 11.48
C TYR A 21 -10.30 -7.21 10.81
N PRO A 22 -11.54 -6.80 10.48
CA PRO A 22 -11.78 -5.53 9.80
C PRO A 22 -11.15 -4.33 10.52
N PRO A 23 -10.61 -3.35 9.79
CA PRO A 23 -10.09 -2.14 10.39
C PRO A 23 -11.19 -1.39 11.13
N ILE A 24 -10.82 -0.77 12.26
CA ILE A 24 -11.71 0.15 12.97
C ILE A 24 -11.62 1.48 12.21
N VAL A 25 -12.65 1.77 11.42
CA VAL A 25 -12.70 2.97 10.59
C VAL A 25 -13.46 4.06 11.37
N SER A 26 -12.76 4.81 12.20
CA SER A 26 -13.28 5.98 12.89
C SER A 26 -12.82 7.26 12.17
N ARG A 27 -13.60 8.35 12.32
CA ARG A 27 -13.18 9.69 11.86
C ARG A 27 -12.26 10.31 12.92
N VAL A 28 -11.14 9.68 13.23
CA VAL A 28 -10.15 10.25 14.15
C VAL A 28 -9.23 11.17 13.38
N VAL A 29 -9.12 12.41 13.82
CA VAL A 29 -8.11 13.36 13.36
C VAL A 29 -6.78 12.96 14.00
N GLY A 30 -5.73 12.73 13.18
CA GLY A 30 -4.38 12.56 13.70
C GLY A 30 -3.72 11.20 13.44
N GLY A 31 -4.25 10.33 12.57
CA GLY A 31 -3.71 8.98 12.38
C GLY A 31 -3.86 8.13 13.66
N GLU A 32 -3.95 6.85 13.54
CA GLU A 32 -4.13 5.95 14.69
C GLU A 32 -3.40 4.62 14.48
N ASP A 33 -3.02 4.00 15.59
CA ASP A 33 -2.52 2.64 15.57
C ASP A 33 -3.57 1.70 14.98
N VAL A 34 -3.19 0.88 14.02
CA VAL A 34 -4.10 -0.09 13.44
C VAL A 34 -4.40 -1.21 14.43
N ARG A 35 -5.58 -1.78 14.35
CA ARG A 35 -5.83 -3.09 14.94
C ARG A 35 -4.92 -4.11 14.26
N ARG A 36 -4.25 -4.97 15.05
CA ARG A 36 -3.39 -6.04 14.50
C ARG A 36 -4.14 -6.86 13.43
N SER A 37 -3.48 -7.14 12.31
CA SER A 37 -4.02 -7.92 11.18
C SER A 37 -5.24 -7.31 10.48
N SER A 38 -5.52 -6.01 10.67
CA SER A 38 -6.64 -5.35 9.97
C SER A 38 -6.30 -4.91 8.55
N TRP A 39 -5.01 -4.84 8.21
CA TRP A 39 -4.51 -4.58 6.85
C TRP A 39 -3.54 -5.70 6.45
N PRO A 40 -4.02 -6.95 6.24
CA PRO A 40 -3.15 -8.12 6.10
C PRO A 40 -2.34 -8.13 4.79
N TRP A 41 -2.62 -7.23 3.87
CA TRP A 41 -1.82 -7.01 2.65
C TRP A 41 -0.71 -5.97 2.81
N GLN A 42 -0.67 -5.25 3.95
CA GLN A 42 0.42 -4.31 4.21
C GLN A 42 1.74 -5.06 4.34
N ALA A 43 2.75 -4.59 3.61
CA ALA A 43 4.10 -5.14 3.65
C ALA A 43 5.13 -4.07 3.96
N SER A 44 6.23 -4.47 4.60
CA SER A 44 7.40 -3.64 4.83
C SER A 44 8.49 -4.04 3.84
N LEU A 45 8.82 -3.16 2.90
CA LEU A 45 9.99 -3.31 2.05
C LEU A 45 11.21 -2.83 2.82
N GLN A 46 12.19 -3.72 2.98
CA GLN A 46 13.38 -3.46 3.78
C GLN A 46 14.64 -3.66 2.94
N TYR A 47 15.65 -2.82 3.16
CA TYR A 47 16.96 -2.96 2.54
C TYR A 47 18.02 -3.42 3.52
N LYS A 48 19.00 -4.17 3.03
CA LYS A 48 20.12 -4.66 3.82
C LYS A 48 21.17 -3.56 4.00
N SER A 49 21.61 -3.35 5.25
CA SER A 49 22.76 -2.51 5.59
C SER A 49 23.60 -3.23 6.66
N GLY A 50 24.82 -3.59 6.31
CA GLY A 50 25.64 -4.50 7.12
C GLY A 50 24.98 -5.87 7.27
N SER A 51 24.78 -6.31 8.50
CA SER A 51 24.06 -7.56 8.84
C SER A 51 22.55 -7.41 9.00
N ASN A 52 22.04 -6.18 9.08
CA ASN A 52 20.66 -5.87 9.43
C ASN A 52 19.84 -5.44 8.21
N PHE A 53 18.52 -5.50 8.38
CA PHE A 53 17.56 -4.96 7.43
C PHE A 53 16.77 -3.82 8.06
N TYR A 54 16.55 -2.77 7.30
CA TYR A 54 15.86 -1.55 7.74
C TYR A 54 14.68 -1.25 6.82
N HIS A 55 13.57 -0.86 7.40
CA HIS A 55 12.40 -0.38 6.67
C HIS A 55 12.78 0.81 5.79
N THR A 56 12.31 0.81 4.54
CA THR A 56 12.53 1.92 3.60
C THR A 56 11.25 2.39 2.94
N CYS A 57 10.32 1.46 2.67
CA CYS A 57 9.08 1.73 1.98
C CYS A 57 7.98 0.76 2.44
N GLY A 58 6.74 1.19 2.27
CA GLY A 58 5.60 0.29 2.27
C GLY A 58 5.52 -0.52 0.98
N ALA A 59 4.70 -1.55 0.99
CA ALA A 59 4.33 -2.34 -0.19
C ALA A 59 3.00 -3.06 0.08
N THR A 60 2.40 -3.64 -0.95
CA THR A 60 1.09 -4.30 -0.88
C THR A 60 1.13 -5.69 -1.49
N VAL A 61 0.71 -6.70 -0.75
CA VAL A 61 0.50 -8.06 -1.30
C VAL A 61 -0.73 -8.03 -2.22
N ILE A 62 -0.56 -8.40 -3.49
CA ILE A 62 -1.64 -8.43 -4.49
C ILE A 62 -1.96 -9.85 -4.99
N SER A 63 -1.07 -10.81 -4.72
CA SER A 63 -1.30 -12.24 -4.91
C SER A 63 -0.33 -13.06 -4.07
N SER A 64 -0.40 -14.38 -4.12
CA SER A 64 0.50 -15.24 -3.35
C SER A 64 1.99 -15.09 -3.71
N GLN A 65 2.33 -14.54 -4.87
CA GLN A 65 3.73 -14.34 -5.26
C GLN A 65 4.08 -12.89 -5.64
N TRP A 66 3.12 -11.98 -5.63
CA TRP A 66 3.34 -10.63 -6.14
C TRP A 66 3.05 -9.55 -5.12
N VAL A 67 3.97 -8.63 -5.02
CA VAL A 67 3.90 -7.46 -4.14
C VAL A 67 4.09 -6.20 -4.97
N LEU A 68 3.21 -5.23 -4.75
CA LEU A 68 3.16 -3.93 -5.42
C LEU A 68 3.84 -2.88 -4.55
N THR A 69 4.67 -2.01 -5.15
CA THR A 69 5.32 -0.88 -4.49
C THR A 69 5.63 0.25 -5.48
N ALA A 70 6.29 1.31 -5.05
CA ALA A 70 6.72 2.42 -5.89
C ALA A 70 8.09 2.14 -6.56
N ALA A 71 8.27 2.65 -7.77
CA ALA A 71 9.54 2.55 -8.49
C ALA A 71 10.69 3.28 -7.77
N HIS A 72 10.40 4.45 -7.17
CA HIS A 72 11.40 5.22 -6.43
C HIS A 72 11.93 4.52 -5.17
N CYS A 73 11.24 3.48 -4.69
CA CYS A 73 11.69 2.65 -3.57
C CYS A 73 12.81 1.68 -3.97
N ILE A 74 13.00 1.47 -5.28
CA ILE A 74 13.91 0.46 -5.81
C ILE A 74 15.21 1.13 -6.27
N GLY A 75 16.32 0.69 -5.70
CA GLY A 75 17.66 1.10 -6.05
C GLY A 75 18.63 -0.10 -6.12
N ASN A 76 19.90 0.16 -6.21
CA ASN A 76 20.94 -0.89 -6.23
C ASN A 76 21.25 -1.38 -4.79
N ARG A 77 20.30 -2.13 -4.21
CA ARG A 77 20.38 -2.67 -2.83
C ARG A 77 19.85 -4.09 -2.78
N THR A 78 20.20 -4.83 -1.73
CA THR A 78 19.57 -6.11 -1.40
C THR A 78 18.33 -5.84 -0.58
N TYR A 79 17.20 -6.38 -1.01
CA TYR A 79 15.90 -6.18 -0.37
C TYR A 79 15.36 -7.47 0.25
N ARG A 80 14.49 -7.32 1.24
CA ARG A 80 13.51 -8.32 1.67
C ARG A 80 12.13 -7.68 1.79
N VAL A 81 11.08 -8.47 1.64
CA VAL A 81 9.69 -8.08 1.89
C VAL A 81 9.23 -8.75 3.17
N TYR A 82 8.84 -7.98 4.16
CA TYR A 82 8.36 -8.52 5.43
C TYR A 82 6.84 -8.40 5.49
N LEU A 83 6.14 -9.53 5.57
CA LEU A 83 4.68 -9.63 5.59
C LEU A 83 4.16 -9.92 6.98
N GLY A 84 2.91 -9.55 7.28
CA GLY A 84 2.25 -9.82 8.56
C GLY A 84 2.80 -9.03 9.75
N LYS A 85 3.59 -7.98 9.51
CA LYS A 85 4.16 -7.11 10.54
C LYS A 85 3.12 -6.15 11.10
N HIS A 86 3.21 -5.92 12.40
CA HIS A 86 2.49 -4.87 13.11
C HIS A 86 3.48 -3.84 13.69
N SER A 87 4.52 -4.30 14.39
CA SER A 87 5.60 -3.49 14.94
C SER A 87 6.89 -3.70 14.16
N LEU A 88 7.59 -2.62 13.78
CA LEU A 88 8.91 -2.70 13.14
C LEU A 88 10.01 -3.08 14.12
N GLU A 89 9.88 -2.73 15.40
CA GLU A 89 10.87 -3.01 16.43
C GLU A 89 10.85 -4.47 16.90
N THR A 90 9.70 -5.15 16.77
CA THR A 90 9.57 -6.54 17.23
C THR A 90 10.13 -7.50 16.18
N ASP A 91 11.32 -8.05 16.42
CA ASP A 91 11.84 -9.16 15.62
C ASP A 91 10.99 -10.42 15.83
N ASN A 92 10.84 -11.26 14.79
CA ASN A 92 10.11 -12.52 14.83
C ASN A 92 8.68 -12.40 15.43
N GLU A 93 7.99 -11.34 15.07
CA GLU A 93 6.61 -11.12 15.45
C GLU A 93 5.72 -12.27 14.97
N SER A 94 4.86 -12.81 15.88
CA SER A 94 3.97 -13.93 15.55
C SER A 94 3.08 -13.62 14.35
N GLY A 95 3.07 -14.53 13.36
CA GLY A 95 2.34 -14.38 12.12
C GLY A 95 3.04 -13.53 11.05
N SER A 96 4.26 -13.05 11.34
CA SER A 96 5.05 -12.30 10.36
C SER A 96 6.17 -13.15 9.74
N ILE A 97 6.44 -12.96 8.46
CA ILE A 97 7.42 -13.73 7.69
C ILE A 97 8.14 -12.81 6.71
N ALA A 98 9.47 -12.94 6.63
CA ALA A 98 10.30 -12.25 5.65
C ALA A 98 10.47 -13.11 4.38
N TYR A 99 10.25 -12.50 3.22
CA TYR A 99 10.43 -13.12 1.91
C TYR A 99 11.56 -12.43 1.15
N THR A 100 12.34 -13.24 0.43
CA THR A 100 13.36 -12.73 -0.51
C THR A 100 12.72 -12.48 -1.87
N PRO A 101 12.97 -11.35 -2.52
CA PRO A 101 12.58 -11.15 -3.90
C PRO A 101 13.29 -12.15 -4.83
N GLU A 102 12.52 -12.82 -5.71
CA GLU A 102 13.07 -13.55 -6.86
C GLU A 102 13.42 -12.54 -7.97
N LYS A 103 12.49 -11.61 -8.20
CA LYS A 103 12.63 -10.59 -9.25
C LYS A 103 11.99 -9.28 -8.81
N ILE A 104 12.59 -8.17 -9.18
CA ILE A 104 12.03 -6.82 -8.99
C ILE A 104 11.91 -6.20 -10.38
N ILE A 105 10.71 -5.74 -10.73
CA ILE A 105 10.38 -5.20 -12.04
C ILE A 105 9.86 -3.78 -11.84
N VAL A 106 10.69 -2.81 -12.19
CA VAL A 106 10.32 -1.38 -12.23
C VAL A 106 9.66 -1.11 -13.58
N HIS A 107 8.64 -0.25 -13.59
CA HIS A 107 7.98 0.14 -14.84
C HIS A 107 9.00 0.69 -15.83
N GLU A 108 8.99 0.23 -17.07
CA GLU A 108 9.99 0.55 -18.10
C GLU A 108 10.06 2.04 -18.46
N ASN A 109 8.97 2.77 -18.24
CA ASN A 109 8.88 4.22 -18.47
C ASN A 109 8.93 5.02 -17.15
N TRP A 110 9.53 4.47 -16.09
CA TRP A 110 9.76 5.23 -14.86
C TRP A 110 10.67 6.43 -15.12
N ASP A 111 10.16 7.63 -14.80
CA ASP A 111 10.91 8.89 -14.91
C ASP A 111 11.05 9.50 -13.51
N SER A 112 12.23 9.38 -12.93
CA SER A 112 12.55 9.87 -11.59
C SER A 112 12.59 11.40 -11.50
N TYR A 113 12.82 12.09 -12.61
CA TYR A 113 12.85 13.55 -12.62
C TYR A 113 11.44 14.16 -12.59
N ARG A 114 10.52 13.57 -13.37
CA ARG A 114 9.12 14.02 -13.42
C ARG A 114 8.20 13.25 -12.50
N ILE A 115 8.70 12.22 -11.82
CA ILE A 115 7.95 11.29 -10.97
C ILE A 115 6.76 10.70 -11.75
N ARG A 116 7.06 10.07 -12.90
CA ARG A 116 6.06 9.45 -13.79
C ARG A 116 6.20 7.94 -13.78
N ASN A 117 5.07 7.22 -13.81
CA ASN A 117 5.06 5.76 -13.79
C ASN A 117 5.80 5.19 -12.57
N ASP A 118 5.55 5.80 -11.42
CA ASP A 118 6.17 5.43 -10.14
C ASP A 118 5.51 4.18 -9.57
N ILE A 119 5.82 3.04 -10.18
CA ILE A 119 5.26 1.73 -9.84
C ILE A 119 6.28 0.62 -10.12
N ALA A 120 6.30 -0.38 -9.24
CA ALA A 120 7.13 -1.56 -9.37
C ALA A 120 6.42 -2.80 -8.81
N LEU A 121 6.75 -3.96 -9.35
CA LEU A 121 6.31 -5.26 -8.88
C LEU A 121 7.50 -6.08 -8.37
N ILE A 122 7.28 -6.76 -7.28
CA ILE A 122 8.25 -7.68 -6.66
C ILE A 122 7.65 -9.09 -6.72
N LYS A 123 8.30 -9.99 -7.44
CA LYS A 123 8.00 -11.42 -7.40
C LYS A 123 8.75 -12.05 -6.24
N LEU A 124 8.03 -12.72 -5.36
CA LEU A 124 8.62 -13.42 -4.21
C LEU A 124 9.20 -14.77 -4.66
N SER A 125 10.29 -15.19 -4.04
CA SER A 125 10.98 -16.45 -4.36
C SER A 125 10.15 -17.71 -4.06
N THR A 126 9.17 -17.59 -3.17
CA THR A 126 8.24 -18.66 -2.82
C THR A 126 6.84 -18.08 -2.63
N PRO A 127 5.77 -18.84 -2.97
CA PRO A 127 4.41 -18.40 -2.72
C PRO A 127 4.13 -18.19 -1.25
N VAL A 128 3.42 -17.12 -0.94
CA VAL A 128 2.93 -16.80 0.40
C VAL A 128 1.77 -17.72 0.76
N GLN A 129 1.80 -18.26 1.97
CA GLN A 129 0.63 -18.89 2.56
C GLN A 129 -0.20 -17.83 3.27
N PHE A 130 -1.42 -17.61 2.80
CA PHE A 130 -2.34 -16.67 3.42
C PHE A 130 -2.77 -17.15 4.80
N SER A 131 -2.99 -16.17 5.68
CA SER A 131 -3.37 -16.35 7.07
C SER A 131 -4.17 -15.13 7.54
N ASP A 132 -4.58 -15.08 8.80
CA ASP A 132 -5.24 -13.90 9.38
C ASP A 132 -4.39 -12.63 9.29
N SER A 133 -3.05 -12.75 9.30
CA SER A 133 -2.13 -11.60 9.24
C SER A 133 -1.55 -11.34 7.85
N ILE A 134 -1.76 -12.23 6.89
CA ILE A 134 -1.23 -12.11 5.52
C ILE A 134 -2.32 -12.51 4.52
N ALA A 135 -2.79 -11.55 3.73
CA ALA A 135 -3.77 -11.75 2.67
C ALA A 135 -3.48 -10.79 1.50
N ALA A 136 -4.11 -11.01 0.35
CA ALA A 136 -3.99 -10.11 -0.79
C ALA A 136 -5.06 -9.01 -0.74
N ALA A 137 -4.69 -7.77 -1.09
CA ALA A 137 -5.64 -6.73 -1.46
C ALA A 137 -6.25 -7.03 -2.82
N CYS A 138 -7.45 -6.53 -3.10
CA CYS A 138 -7.98 -6.50 -4.45
C CYS A 138 -7.34 -5.34 -5.26
N LEU A 139 -7.41 -5.45 -6.56
CA LEU A 139 -7.05 -4.39 -7.49
C LEU A 139 -8.31 -3.80 -8.11
N PRO A 140 -8.36 -2.48 -8.34
CA PRO A 140 -9.50 -1.82 -8.97
C PRO A 140 -9.65 -2.24 -10.43
N ASN A 141 -10.81 -1.97 -11.01
CA ASN A 141 -11.02 -2.16 -12.44
C ASN A 141 -10.11 -1.24 -13.26
N SER A 142 -9.72 -1.70 -14.46
CA SER A 142 -8.89 -0.89 -15.36
C SER A 142 -9.58 0.43 -15.70
N GLY A 143 -8.88 1.54 -15.48
CA GLY A 143 -9.36 2.88 -15.76
C GLY A 143 -10.34 3.46 -14.73
N GLU A 144 -10.67 2.74 -13.67
CA GLU A 144 -11.58 3.21 -12.62
C GLU A 144 -11.07 4.50 -11.98
N ILE A 145 -11.98 5.44 -11.77
CA ILE A 145 -11.72 6.74 -11.14
C ILE A 145 -12.67 6.90 -9.97
N LEU A 146 -12.10 7.05 -8.79
CA LEU A 146 -12.89 7.32 -7.58
C LEU A 146 -13.48 8.73 -7.61
N PRO A 147 -14.69 8.92 -7.06
CA PRO A 147 -15.29 10.24 -6.94
C PRO A 147 -14.52 11.12 -5.94
N ASP A 148 -14.65 12.44 -6.12
CA ASP A 148 -14.17 13.42 -5.15
C ASP A 148 -14.81 13.17 -3.78
N GLY A 149 -14.01 13.23 -2.71
CA GLY A 149 -14.44 12.93 -1.35
C GLY A 149 -14.55 11.44 -1.00
N ALA A 150 -14.24 10.51 -1.91
CA ALA A 150 -14.26 9.07 -1.59
C ALA A 150 -13.36 8.78 -0.38
N PRO A 151 -13.87 8.10 0.66
CA PRO A 151 -13.08 7.82 1.85
C PRO A 151 -12.09 6.67 1.58
N CYS A 152 -10.80 6.99 1.63
CA CYS A 152 -9.73 6.00 1.50
C CYS A 152 -8.79 6.10 2.70
N TYR A 153 -8.05 5.03 2.97
CA TYR A 153 -7.11 4.96 4.09
C TYR A 153 -5.70 4.70 3.56
N VAL A 154 -4.77 5.60 3.90
CA VAL A 154 -3.34 5.29 3.77
C VAL A 154 -2.89 4.52 5.00
N THR A 155 -2.05 3.51 4.80
CA THR A 155 -1.47 2.71 5.89
C THR A 155 0.04 2.58 5.72
N GLY A 156 0.77 2.60 6.83
CA GLY A 156 2.22 2.49 6.80
C GLY A 156 2.88 2.77 8.14
N TRP A 157 4.21 2.71 8.15
CA TRP A 157 5.06 3.04 9.29
C TRP A 157 5.81 4.35 9.07
N GLY A 158 5.28 5.22 8.21
CA GLY A 158 5.89 6.51 7.94
C GLY A 158 5.99 7.40 9.17
N ARG A 159 6.67 8.52 9.03
CA ARG A 159 6.83 9.49 10.13
C ARG A 159 5.46 10.00 10.57
N LEU A 160 5.27 10.08 11.88
CA LEU A 160 4.02 10.55 12.49
C LEU A 160 3.75 12.04 12.24
N TYR A 161 4.79 12.81 11.95
CA TYR A 161 4.73 14.21 11.55
C TYR A 161 6.03 14.60 10.82
N THR A 162 6.02 15.74 10.15
CA THR A 162 7.19 16.27 9.44
C THR A 162 8.42 16.37 10.36
N GLY A 163 9.51 15.67 10.00
CA GLY A 163 10.74 15.60 10.80
C GLY A 163 10.64 14.72 12.05
N GLY A 164 9.49 14.11 12.32
CA GLY A 164 9.28 13.20 13.44
C GLY A 164 9.91 11.81 13.26
N PRO A 165 9.77 10.92 14.25
CA PRO A 165 10.24 9.55 14.15
C PRO A 165 9.38 8.75 13.19
N ILE A 166 9.91 7.65 12.67
CA ILE A 166 9.13 6.58 12.03
C ILE A 166 8.27 5.91 13.10
N ALA A 167 7.03 5.56 12.74
CA ALA A 167 6.16 4.82 13.64
C ALA A 167 6.68 3.40 13.85
N ASP A 168 6.71 2.92 15.09
CA ASP A 168 6.97 1.52 15.39
C ASP A 168 5.77 0.66 14.98
N VAL A 169 4.59 1.01 15.46
CA VAL A 169 3.33 0.32 15.19
C VAL A 169 2.73 0.85 13.88
N LEU A 170 2.21 -0.07 13.06
CA LEU A 170 1.51 0.26 11.82
C LEU A 170 0.38 1.26 12.08
N GLN A 171 0.35 2.33 11.28
CA GLN A 171 -0.62 3.42 11.37
C GLN A 171 -1.64 3.36 10.23
N GLN A 172 -2.79 3.97 10.45
CA GLN A 172 -3.79 4.27 9.41
C GLN A 172 -4.25 5.72 9.50
N ALA A 173 -4.54 6.34 8.36
CA ALA A 173 -5.11 7.67 8.30
C ALA A 173 -6.18 7.75 7.20
N LEU A 174 -7.34 8.33 7.53
CA LEU A 174 -8.40 8.62 6.55
C LEU A 174 -7.96 9.80 5.68
N LEU A 175 -7.83 9.57 4.39
CA LEU A 175 -7.52 10.59 3.39
C LEU A 175 -8.63 10.60 2.33
N PRO A 176 -9.57 11.55 2.36
CA PRO A 176 -10.55 11.69 1.28
C PRO A 176 -9.87 11.96 -0.06
N VAL A 177 -10.35 11.31 -1.12
CA VAL A 177 -9.87 11.54 -2.49
C VAL A 177 -10.15 12.97 -2.91
N ILE A 178 -9.18 13.61 -3.52
CA ILE A 178 -9.33 14.93 -4.14
C ILE A 178 -9.46 14.75 -5.65
N GLY A 179 -10.55 15.24 -6.21
CA GLY A 179 -10.81 15.15 -7.64
C GLY A 179 -9.69 15.79 -8.47
N HIS A 180 -9.39 15.18 -9.63
CA HIS A 180 -8.29 15.59 -10.49
C HIS A 180 -8.33 17.08 -10.86
N SER A 181 -9.53 17.61 -11.17
CA SER A 181 -9.73 19.02 -11.48
C SER A 181 -9.32 19.98 -10.35
N THR A 182 -9.53 19.58 -9.10
CA THR A 182 -9.07 20.35 -7.93
C THR A 182 -7.56 20.17 -7.73
N CYS A 183 -7.08 18.93 -7.77
CA CYS A 183 -5.67 18.63 -7.51
C CYS A 183 -4.72 19.29 -8.53
N THR A 184 -5.18 19.51 -9.76
CA THR A 184 -4.42 20.15 -10.84
C THR A 184 -4.56 21.68 -10.92
N ARG A 185 -5.26 22.31 -9.98
CA ARG A 185 -5.30 23.78 -9.90
C ARG A 185 -3.91 24.32 -9.60
N SER A 186 -3.64 25.57 -10.05
CA SER A 186 -2.34 26.23 -9.85
C SER A 186 -1.96 26.46 -8.40
N ASP A 187 -2.96 26.65 -7.51
CA ASP A 187 -2.79 26.77 -6.06
C ASP A 187 -2.66 25.42 -5.32
N TRP A 188 -2.86 24.31 -6.05
CA TRP A 188 -2.63 22.93 -5.61
C TRP A 188 -1.34 22.39 -6.24
N TRP A 189 -1.38 21.24 -6.92
CA TRP A 189 -0.18 20.65 -7.56
C TRP A 189 0.06 21.11 -9.00
N GLY A 190 -0.95 21.73 -9.64
CA GLY A 190 -0.84 22.16 -11.04
C GLY A 190 -0.55 21.00 -11.99
N ASN A 191 0.28 21.25 -13.00
CA ASN A 191 0.65 20.29 -14.03
C ASN A 191 1.58 19.14 -13.56
N LEU A 192 1.98 19.14 -12.28
CA LEU A 192 2.79 18.06 -11.73
C LEU A 192 1.98 16.76 -11.65
N VAL A 193 0.68 16.86 -11.34
CA VAL A 193 -0.23 15.72 -11.25
C VAL A 193 -0.85 15.41 -12.61
N THR A 194 -0.83 14.13 -12.99
CA THR A 194 -1.41 13.60 -14.25
C THR A 194 -2.58 12.68 -13.98
N ASN A 195 -3.27 12.30 -15.06
CA ASN A 195 -4.38 11.33 -15.01
C ASN A 195 -3.99 9.93 -14.51
N SER A 196 -2.70 9.57 -14.52
CA SER A 196 -2.21 8.32 -13.93
C SER A 196 -1.90 8.43 -12.43
N MET A 197 -2.29 9.52 -11.79
CA MET A 197 -2.11 9.79 -10.38
C MET A 197 -3.46 10.02 -9.70
N ILE A 198 -3.51 9.81 -8.39
CA ILE A 198 -4.65 10.12 -7.52
C ILE A 198 -4.15 10.94 -6.33
N CYS A 199 -4.90 11.95 -5.93
CA CYS A 199 -4.63 12.80 -4.79
C CYS A 199 -5.57 12.45 -3.64
N ALA A 200 -5.08 12.47 -2.40
CA ALA A 200 -5.93 12.29 -1.23
C ALA A 200 -5.42 13.11 -0.03
N GLY A 201 -6.33 13.64 0.78
CA GLY A 201 -6.02 14.55 1.90
C GLY A 201 -5.82 16.00 1.44
N GLY A 202 -4.87 16.72 2.03
CA GLY A 202 -4.57 18.11 1.66
C GLY A 202 -5.36 19.16 2.43
N ASP A 203 -6.03 18.76 3.51
CA ASP A 203 -6.74 19.62 4.45
C ASP A 203 -5.79 20.31 5.46
N GLY A 204 -4.54 19.88 5.52
CA GLY A 204 -3.54 20.37 6.48
C GLY A 204 -3.48 19.56 7.77
N GLU A 205 -4.27 18.50 7.90
CA GLU A 205 -4.33 17.69 9.12
C GLU A 205 -3.60 16.36 8.94
N LEU A 206 -3.99 15.57 7.93
CA LEU A 206 -3.45 14.23 7.69
C LEU A 206 -2.85 14.08 6.31
N ALA A 207 -1.80 13.28 6.22
CA ALA A 207 -1.13 12.92 4.97
C ALA A 207 -0.30 11.66 5.14
N SER A 208 0.14 11.06 4.02
CA SER A 208 1.29 10.14 4.05
C SER A 208 2.58 10.93 4.32
N CYS A 209 3.56 10.28 4.92
CA CYS A 209 4.84 10.91 5.23
C CYS A 209 6.02 9.99 4.85
N ASN A 210 7.25 10.46 5.09
CA ASN A 210 8.46 9.69 4.79
C ASN A 210 8.43 8.33 5.47
N GLY A 211 8.57 7.27 4.70
CA GLY A 211 8.45 5.87 5.14
C GLY A 211 7.16 5.19 4.70
N ASP A 212 6.10 5.94 4.33
CA ASP A 212 4.87 5.39 3.73
C ASP A 212 5.01 5.13 2.23
N SER A 213 6.03 5.69 1.58
CA SER A 213 6.34 5.52 0.14
C SER A 213 6.15 4.07 -0.31
N GLY A 214 5.50 3.85 -1.44
CA GLY A 214 5.22 2.51 -1.96
C GLY A 214 4.08 1.76 -1.27
N GLY A 215 3.59 2.24 -0.13
CA GLY A 215 2.46 1.69 0.60
C GLY A 215 1.11 1.97 -0.07
N PRO A 216 0.03 1.31 0.38
CA PRO A 216 -1.27 1.38 -0.25
C PRO A 216 -2.11 2.59 0.16
N LEU A 217 -2.91 3.08 -0.78
CA LEU A 217 -4.15 3.81 -0.52
C LEU A 217 -5.31 2.82 -0.65
N ASN A 218 -5.90 2.43 0.47
CA ASN A 218 -6.94 1.42 0.58
C ASN A 218 -8.32 2.08 0.52
N CYS A 219 -9.18 1.66 -0.40
CA CYS A 219 -10.54 2.18 -0.51
C CYS A 219 -11.53 1.03 -0.45
N ARG A 220 -12.61 1.24 0.31
CA ARG A 220 -13.60 0.20 0.57
C ARG A 220 -14.64 0.15 -0.53
N ASN A 221 -14.91 -1.05 -1.03
CA ASN A 221 -15.97 -1.33 -1.98
C ASN A 221 -17.34 -1.44 -1.31
N THR A 222 -18.39 -1.37 -2.11
CA THR A 222 -19.78 -1.51 -1.63
C THR A 222 -20.11 -2.89 -1.08
N ASP A 223 -19.38 -3.93 -1.51
CA ASP A 223 -19.50 -5.30 -0.99
C ASP A 223 -18.71 -5.53 0.30
N GLY A 224 -17.97 -4.51 0.76
CA GLY A 224 -17.18 -4.54 1.99
C GLY A 224 -15.72 -4.99 1.80
N SER A 225 -15.31 -5.42 0.61
CA SER A 225 -13.91 -5.69 0.27
C SER A 225 -13.10 -4.38 0.15
N TRP A 226 -11.78 -4.51 0.10
CA TRP A 226 -10.85 -3.39 -0.03
C TRP A 226 -10.00 -3.52 -1.27
N ASP A 227 -10.01 -2.47 -2.10
CA ASP A 227 -9.11 -2.32 -3.23
C ASP A 227 -7.96 -1.40 -2.90
N VAL A 228 -6.79 -1.68 -3.47
CA VAL A 228 -5.66 -0.76 -3.46
C VAL A 228 -5.73 0.14 -4.69
N HIS A 229 -6.22 1.37 -4.50
CA HIS A 229 -6.39 2.36 -5.57
C HIS A 229 -5.15 3.20 -5.82
N GLY A 230 -4.24 3.29 -4.84
CA GLY A 230 -3.04 4.12 -4.95
C GLY A 230 -1.80 3.46 -4.34
N VAL A 231 -0.65 3.83 -4.89
CA VAL A 231 0.69 3.54 -4.33
C VAL A 231 1.31 4.87 -3.94
N VAL A 232 1.68 5.05 -2.67
CA VAL A 232 2.26 6.31 -2.16
C VAL A 232 3.49 6.70 -2.99
N SER A 233 3.44 7.87 -3.63
CA SER A 233 4.49 8.35 -4.54
C SER A 233 5.22 9.57 -3.99
N PHE A 234 4.53 10.69 -3.80
CA PHE A 234 5.16 11.91 -3.28
C PHE A 234 4.18 12.80 -2.51
N GLY A 235 4.77 13.71 -1.73
CA GLY A 235 4.07 14.76 -1.00
C GLY A 235 4.84 16.08 -1.06
N SER A 236 4.42 17.04 -0.26
CA SER A 236 5.06 18.36 -0.22
C SER A 236 6.42 18.32 0.48
N SER A 237 7.42 18.99 -0.09
CA SER A 237 8.71 19.24 0.55
C SER A 237 8.62 20.24 1.72
N LEU A 238 7.52 20.96 1.84
CA LEU A 238 7.28 21.94 2.90
C LEU A 238 6.70 21.32 4.17
N GLY A 239 6.30 20.05 4.10
CA GLY A 239 5.73 19.29 5.21
C GLY A 239 4.75 18.23 4.70
N CYS A 240 4.61 17.11 5.44
CA CYS A 240 3.78 16.00 5.01
C CYS A 240 2.30 16.40 4.86
N ASN A 241 1.78 17.24 5.76
CA ASN A 241 0.39 17.70 5.81
C ASN A 241 0.23 19.16 5.36
N TYR A 242 1.01 19.63 4.39
CA TYR A 242 0.92 21.02 3.94
C TYR A 242 -0.43 21.27 3.24
N TYR A 243 -1.13 22.34 3.68
CA TYR A 243 -2.47 22.70 3.17
C TYR A 243 -2.50 22.86 1.65
N LYS A 244 -3.51 22.30 0.97
CA LYS A 244 -3.65 22.23 -0.50
C LYS A 244 -2.53 21.44 -1.20
N LYS A 245 -1.76 20.65 -0.48
CA LYS A 245 -0.77 19.73 -1.04
C LYS A 245 -1.07 18.30 -0.58
N PRO A 246 -2.17 17.71 -1.08
CA PRO A 246 -2.51 16.33 -0.75
C PRO A 246 -1.36 15.37 -1.05
N SER A 247 -1.35 14.24 -0.39
CA SER A 247 -0.51 13.12 -0.80
C SER A 247 -0.86 12.70 -2.22
N VAL A 248 0.16 12.43 -3.04
CA VAL A 248 0.00 11.99 -4.43
C VAL A 248 0.42 10.53 -4.53
N PHE A 249 -0.44 9.75 -5.15
CA PHE A 249 -0.28 8.31 -5.32
C PHE A 249 -0.25 7.97 -6.82
N THR A 250 0.49 6.95 -7.19
CA THR A 250 0.31 6.31 -8.50
C THR A 250 -1.05 5.63 -8.52
N ARG A 251 -1.92 5.98 -9.48
CA ARG A 251 -3.29 5.44 -9.60
C ARG A 251 -3.24 4.02 -10.18
N VAL A 252 -3.46 3.01 -9.34
CA VAL A 252 -3.33 1.59 -9.71
C VAL A 252 -4.21 1.21 -10.89
N SER A 253 -5.44 1.73 -10.97
CA SER A 253 -6.37 1.47 -12.09
C SER A 253 -5.83 1.87 -13.47
N ALA A 254 -4.84 2.76 -13.53
CA ALA A 254 -4.16 3.15 -14.78
C ALA A 254 -3.13 2.11 -15.24
N TYR A 255 -2.72 1.19 -14.37
CA TYR A 255 -1.64 0.22 -14.61
C TYR A 255 -2.09 -1.24 -14.60
N ILE A 256 -3.38 -1.54 -14.54
CA ILE A 256 -3.90 -2.92 -14.47
C ILE A 256 -3.40 -3.79 -15.63
N SER A 257 -3.38 -3.23 -16.85
CA SER A 257 -2.86 -3.96 -18.02
C SER A 257 -1.36 -4.26 -17.89
N TRP A 258 -0.57 -3.32 -17.38
CA TRP A 258 0.85 -3.52 -17.13
C TRP A 258 1.08 -4.56 -16.02
N ILE A 259 0.36 -4.46 -14.89
CA ILE A 259 0.43 -5.40 -13.77
C ILE A 259 0.15 -6.83 -14.26
N ASN A 260 -0.97 -7.02 -14.97
CA ASN A 260 -1.36 -8.34 -15.46
C ASN A 260 -0.35 -8.90 -16.47
N ASN A 261 0.17 -8.05 -17.37
CA ASN A 261 1.18 -8.47 -18.33
C ASN A 261 2.47 -8.95 -17.62
N VAL A 262 2.98 -8.16 -16.67
CA VAL A 262 4.19 -8.51 -15.88
C VAL A 262 3.96 -9.82 -15.11
N MET A 263 2.80 -9.99 -14.45
CA MET A 263 2.49 -11.21 -13.69
C MET A 263 2.34 -12.43 -14.59
N THR A 264 1.97 -12.26 -15.85
CA THR A 264 1.77 -13.37 -16.80
C THR A 264 3.10 -13.85 -17.40
N ILE A 265 4.01 -12.93 -17.70
CA ILE A 265 5.26 -13.25 -18.42
C ILE A 265 6.43 -13.58 -17.47
N HIS A 266 6.29 -13.39 -16.20
CA HIS A 266 7.30 -13.63 -15.18
C HIS A 266 6.81 -14.53 -14.06
#